data_a2c3efa674eb65fc0ef0b5d531948a5a
#
_entry.id   a2c3efa674eb65fc0ef0b5d531948a5a
#
_cell.length_a   1.000
_cell.length_b   1.000
_cell.length_c   1.000
_cell.angle_alpha   90.00
_cell.angle_beta   90.00
_cell.angle_gamma   90.00
#
_symmetry.space_group_name_H-M   'P 1'
#
loop_
_entity.id
_entity.type
_entity.pdbx_description
1 polymer ?
#
loop_
_entity_poly.entity_id
_entity_poly.type
_entity_poly.pdbx_seq_one_letter_code
_entity_poly.pdbx_strand_id
1 'polypeptide(L)'
;SVLEQAFIKMLADEGVEHLEDVSGFKTLGTAEYASYVFGGTHGDAFEKYLKRYLNIVSIGRYSSREFAYLTNKGVQITSWSGTIYFKDGSMLLYPIFYPQQQMKSYDDCKLIKSKGGHLCSYQGVFYIDVNGDKRPNKAGRDIFRFYLSADGHLYPDGGKDVSFYQNPGGNGKGWRETSYQCGDVGKPINNFKSVTGNGCAARIIENGWNMDY
;
A
#
# COMPACT_ATOMS: atom_id res chain seq x y z
N SER A 1 -7.57 -8.14 6.48
CA SER A 1 -7.07 -7.22 7.52
C SER A 1 -8.18 -6.29 8.00
N VAL A 2 -8.02 -5.70 9.19
CA VAL A 2 -8.99 -4.70 9.72
C VAL A 2 -9.12 -3.51 8.76
N LEU A 3 -8.01 -3.10 8.16
CA LEU A 3 -8.00 -2.01 7.19
C LEU A 3 -8.78 -2.35 5.92
N GLU A 4 -8.61 -3.55 5.38
CA GLU A 4 -9.36 -4.02 4.22
C GLU A 4 -10.86 -4.11 4.51
N GLN A 5 -11.23 -4.67 5.66
CA GLN A 5 -12.63 -4.73 6.11
C GLN A 5 -13.27 -3.34 6.21
N ALA A 6 -12.50 -2.32 6.62
CA ALA A 6 -13.00 -0.95 6.67
C ALA A 6 -13.34 -0.41 5.27
N PHE A 7 -12.49 -0.64 4.27
CA PHE A 7 -12.76 -0.22 2.89
C PHE A 7 -13.95 -0.97 2.27
N ILE A 8 -14.03 -2.29 2.49
CA ILE A 8 -15.18 -3.09 2.05
C ILE A 8 -16.46 -2.60 2.73
N LYS A 9 -16.39 -2.25 4.02
CA LYS A 9 -17.53 -1.69 4.73
C LYS A 9 -17.98 -0.33 4.18
N MET A 10 -17.05 0.54 3.77
CA MET A 10 -17.39 1.81 3.11
C MET A 10 -18.24 1.59 1.86
N LEU A 11 -17.84 0.61 1.02
CA LEU A 11 -18.57 0.25 -0.19
C LEU A 11 -19.97 -0.27 0.14
N ALA A 12 -20.06 -1.17 1.10
CA ALA A 12 -21.34 -1.78 1.52
C ALA A 12 -22.31 -0.75 2.12
N ASP A 13 -21.81 0.15 2.99
CA ASP A 13 -22.65 1.16 3.65
C ASP A 13 -23.22 2.20 2.65
N GLU A 14 -22.53 2.45 1.55
CA GLU A 14 -22.99 3.40 0.51
C GLU A 14 -23.61 2.69 -0.71
N GLY A 15 -23.62 1.35 -0.74
CA GLY A 15 -24.23 0.57 -1.81
C GLY A 15 -23.57 0.75 -3.18
N VAL A 16 -22.25 0.95 -3.19
CA VAL A 16 -21.44 1.18 -4.41
C VAL A 16 -20.40 0.08 -4.59
N GLU A 17 -19.93 -0.12 -5.82
CA GLU A 17 -18.95 -1.16 -6.15
C GLU A 17 -17.51 -0.67 -6.10
N HIS A 18 -17.29 0.64 -6.25
CA HIS A 18 -15.95 1.22 -6.34
C HIS A 18 -15.75 2.37 -5.36
N LEU A 19 -14.55 2.44 -4.78
CA LEU A 19 -14.18 3.48 -3.79
C LEU A 19 -14.28 4.90 -4.35
N GLU A 20 -14.08 5.11 -5.66
CA GLU A 20 -14.26 6.43 -6.29
C GLU A 20 -15.70 6.93 -6.21
N ASP A 21 -16.68 6.02 -6.07
CA ASP A 21 -18.10 6.37 -5.93
C ASP A 21 -18.50 6.64 -4.48
N VAL A 22 -17.68 6.25 -3.52
CA VAL A 22 -17.89 6.53 -2.11
C VAL A 22 -17.79 8.02 -1.82
N SER A 23 -18.70 8.55 -1.03
CA SER A 23 -18.80 9.98 -0.72
C SER A 23 -17.50 10.57 -0.17
N GLY A 24 -16.77 9.81 0.65
CA GLY A 24 -15.48 10.21 1.18
C GLY A 24 -14.43 10.44 0.09
N PHE A 25 -14.30 9.53 -0.86
CA PHE A 25 -13.34 9.65 -1.96
C PHE A 25 -13.70 10.80 -2.92
N LYS A 26 -14.99 11.07 -3.15
CA LYS A 26 -15.45 12.23 -3.92
C LYS A 26 -14.99 13.56 -3.32
N THR A 27 -14.75 13.64 -2.01
CA THR A 27 -14.24 14.86 -1.37
C THR A 27 -12.78 15.15 -1.70
N LEU A 28 -12.04 14.20 -2.27
CA LEU A 28 -10.65 14.41 -2.71
C LEU A 28 -10.52 15.34 -3.93
N GLY A 29 -11.64 15.63 -4.60
CA GLY A 29 -11.69 16.52 -5.75
C GLY A 29 -11.51 15.81 -7.08
N THR A 30 -11.82 16.55 -8.18
CA THR A 30 -11.81 16.02 -9.54
C THR A 30 -10.51 16.31 -10.30
N ALA A 31 -9.48 16.84 -9.66
CA ALA A 31 -8.24 17.15 -10.35
C ALA A 31 -7.55 15.85 -10.80
N GLU A 32 -7.23 15.77 -12.06
CA GLU A 32 -6.66 14.62 -12.78
C GLU A 32 -5.37 14.05 -12.13
N TYR A 33 -4.79 14.77 -11.16
CA TYR A 33 -3.55 14.44 -10.43
C TYR A 33 -3.64 14.76 -8.92
N ALA A 34 -4.83 15.01 -8.39
CA ALA A 34 -4.96 15.22 -6.95
C ALA A 34 -4.84 13.88 -6.22
N SER A 35 -3.63 13.49 -5.95
CA SER A 35 -3.38 12.54 -4.87
C SER A 35 -3.67 13.25 -3.56
N TYR A 36 -4.42 12.62 -2.67
CA TYR A 36 -4.50 13.08 -1.31
C TYR A 36 -3.12 12.96 -0.67
N VAL A 37 -2.41 14.07 -0.69
CA VAL A 37 -1.26 14.31 0.17
C VAL A 37 -1.79 15.15 1.33
N PHE A 38 -1.72 14.65 2.54
CA PHE A 38 -2.24 15.31 3.75
C PHE A 38 -1.84 16.79 3.80
N GLY A 39 -2.81 17.70 3.79
CA GLY A 39 -2.55 19.12 3.94
C GLY A 39 -3.32 20.07 3.01
N GLY A 40 -4.11 19.57 2.06
CA GLY A 40 -4.97 20.40 1.22
C GLY A 40 -6.34 20.65 1.86
N THR A 41 -7.03 21.71 1.41
CA THR A 41 -8.37 22.12 1.88
C THR A 41 -9.45 21.04 1.76
N HIS A 42 -9.26 20.03 0.94
CA HIS A 42 -10.16 18.88 0.78
C HIS A 42 -9.86 17.73 1.74
N GLY A 43 -8.72 17.77 2.44
CA GLY A 43 -8.24 16.71 3.33
C GLY A 43 -9.11 16.50 4.56
N ASP A 44 -9.62 17.59 5.17
CA ASP A 44 -10.37 17.51 6.43
C ASP A 44 -11.69 16.74 6.27
N ALA A 45 -12.36 16.86 5.13
CA ALA A 45 -13.59 16.11 4.86
C ALA A 45 -13.30 14.61 4.69
N PHE A 46 -12.25 14.25 3.96
CA PHE A 46 -11.83 12.87 3.78
C PHE A 46 -11.34 12.25 5.09
N GLU A 47 -10.54 12.97 5.87
CA GLU A 47 -10.08 12.52 7.18
C GLU A 47 -11.26 12.25 8.14
N LYS A 48 -12.25 13.16 8.17
CA LYS A 48 -13.49 12.98 8.94
C LYS A 48 -14.27 11.76 8.47
N TYR A 49 -14.28 11.48 7.18
CA TYR A 49 -14.89 10.29 6.61
C TYR A 49 -14.16 9.02 7.04
N LEU A 50 -12.83 8.97 6.89
CA LEU A 50 -12.01 7.82 7.30
C LEU A 50 -12.19 7.46 8.78
N LYS A 51 -12.31 8.46 9.66
CA LYS A 51 -12.52 8.26 11.11
C LYS A 51 -13.80 7.51 11.46
N ARG A 52 -14.77 7.41 10.56
CA ARG A 52 -16.00 6.63 10.79
C ARG A 52 -15.75 5.12 10.69
N TYR A 53 -14.74 4.72 9.93
CA TYR A 53 -14.47 3.32 9.58
C TYR A 53 -13.17 2.81 10.19
N LEU A 54 -12.24 3.70 10.47
CA LEU A 54 -10.93 3.39 10.99
C LEU A 54 -10.76 3.96 12.40
N ASN A 55 -10.21 3.17 13.31
CA ASN A 55 -9.92 3.58 14.69
C ASN A 55 -8.70 4.53 14.75
N ILE A 56 -8.85 5.71 14.13
CA ILE A 56 -7.80 6.72 14.03
C ILE A 56 -7.70 7.49 15.33
N VAL A 57 -6.51 7.52 15.92
CA VAL A 57 -6.17 8.33 17.10
C VAL A 57 -5.81 9.75 16.67
N SER A 58 -4.90 9.87 15.72
CA SER A 58 -4.44 11.16 15.22
C SER A 58 -3.93 11.05 13.78
N ILE A 59 -3.83 12.21 13.13
CA ILE A 59 -3.28 12.35 11.79
C ILE A 59 -2.18 13.41 11.86
N GLY A 60 -0.96 12.98 11.58
CA GLY A 60 0.22 13.86 11.50
C GLY A 60 0.36 14.42 10.08
N ARG A 61 0.20 15.74 9.91
CA ARG A 61 0.16 16.36 8.56
C ARG A 61 1.53 16.59 7.93
N TYR A 62 2.58 16.68 8.71
CA TYR A 62 3.95 16.98 8.24
C TYR A 62 5.01 16.23 9.03
N SER A 63 4.78 14.98 9.33
CA SER A 63 5.79 14.19 10.04
C SER A 63 6.79 13.63 9.03
N SER A 64 8.01 14.14 9.05
CA SER A 64 9.11 13.43 8.43
C SER A 64 9.40 12.19 9.27
N ARG A 65 9.04 11.02 8.76
CA ARG A 65 9.48 9.77 9.35
C ARG A 65 10.50 9.14 8.45
N GLU A 66 11.61 8.79 9.05
CA GLU A 66 12.66 8.07 8.39
C GLU A 66 12.46 6.58 8.66
N PHE A 67 12.38 5.79 7.62
CA PHE A 67 12.55 4.35 7.71
C PHE A 67 13.65 3.88 6.79
N ALA A 68 14.39 2.87 7.22
CA ALA A 68 15.49 2.33 6.45
C ALA A 68 14.99 1.23 5.50
N TYR A 69 15.65 1.05 4.38
CA TYR A 69 15.54 -0.17 3.60
C TYR A 69 16.04 -1.37 4.39
N LEU A 70 15.58 -2.57 4.03
CA LEU A 70 15.84 -3.80 4.75
C LEU A 70 17.35 -4.07 4.97
N THR A 71 18.19 -3.80 4.00
CA THR A 71 19.64 -4.04 4.07
C THR A 71 20.45 -2.83 4.55
N ASN A 72 20.04 -2.00 5.40
CA ASN A 72 20.82 -0.96 6.11
C ASN A 72 21.81 -0.09 5.30
N LYS A 73 22.07 -0.39 4.04
CA LYS A 73 22.90 0.39 3.14
C LYS A 73 22.07 1.34 2.29
N GLY A 74 20.79 1.43 2.62
CA GLY A 74 19.81 2.10 1.82
C GLY A 74 19.57 3.52 2.23
N VAL A 75 19.02 4.21 1.28
CA VAL A 75 18.47 5.55 1.41
C VAL A 75 17.37 5.53 2.45
N GLN A 76 17.46 6.43 3.41
CA GLN A 76 16.33 6.71 4.31
C GLN A 76 15.24 7.37 3.47
N ILE A 77 14.06 6.81 3.51
CA ILE A 77 12.90 7.45 2.89
C ILE A 77 12.34 8.42 3.92
N THR A 78 12.59 9.70 3.69
CA THR A 78 11.91 10.77 4.42
C THR A 78 10.52 10.94 3.82
N SER A 79 9.50 10.63 4.59
CA SER A 79 8.13 10.92 4.21
C SER A 79 7.79 12.37 4.58
N TRP A 80 7.55 13.20 3.58
CA TRP A 80 7.01 14.56 3.74
C TRP A 80 5.48 14.56 3.85
N SER A 81 4.85 13.42 3.71
CA SER A 81 3.41 13.26 3.75
C SER A 81 2.94 12.69 5.09
N GLY A 82 1.68 12.93 5.41
CA GLY A 82 1.11 12.60 6.70
C GLY A 82 1.22 11.14 7.10
N THR A 83 1.00 10.94 8.38
CA THR A 83 0.93 9.63 9.02
C THR A 83 -0.42 9.49 9.69
N ILE A 84 -1.10 8.36 9.52
CA ILE A 84 -2.32 8.04 10.25
C ILE A 84 -1.94 7.08 11.38
N TYR A 85 -2.27 7.46 12.61
CA TYR A 85 -2.00 6.67 13.82
C TYR A 85 -3.26 5.94 14.24
N PHE A 86 -3.18 4.63 14.41
CA PHE A 86 -4.28 3.78 14.86
C PHE A 86 -4.21 3.49 16.36
N LYS A 87 -5.35 3.12 16.93
CA LYS A 87 -5.49 2.84 18.37
C LYS A 87 -4.66 1.64 18.83
N ASP A 88 -4.38 0.68 17.96
CA ASP A 88 -3.54 -0.50 18.23
C ASP A 88 -2.04 -0.21 18.19
N GLY A 89 -1.65 1.03 17.88
CA GLY A 89 -0.27 1.47 17.76
C GLY A 89 0.34 1.30 16.38
N SER A 90 -0.36 0.67 15.43
CA SER A 90 0.07 0.62 14.04
C SER A 90 -0.15 1.97 13.34
N MET A 91 0.45 2.14 12.17
CA MET A 91 0.37 3.38 11.41
C MET A 91 0.26 3.13 9.92
N LEU A 92 -0.43 4.03 9.23
CA LEU A 92 -0.23 4.21 7.79
C LEU A 92 0.79 5.33 7.56
N LEU A 93 1.84 4.99 6.83
CA LEU A 93 2.85 5.92 6.41
C LEU A 93 2.66 6.24 4.93
N TYR A 94 2.84 7.50 4.60
CA TYR A 94 2.79 7.95 3.20
C TYR A 94 1.52 7.50 2.45
N PRO A 95 0.32 7.64 3.04
CA PRO A 95 -0.88 7.21 2.35
C PRO A 95 -1.17 8.17 1.20
N ILE A 96 -1.27 7.61 0.01
CA ILE A 96 -1.72 8.30 -1.19
C ILE A 96 -3.05 7.67 -1.57
N PHE A 97 -4.12 8.45 -1.51
CA PHE A 97 -5.43 8.06 -2.01
C PHE A 97 -5.76 8.91 -3.24
N TYR A 98 -6.35 8.28 -4.23
CA TYR A 98 -6.72 8.92 -5.49
C TYR A 98 -8.23 9.09 -5.56
N PRO A 99 -8.74 10.24 -6.04
CA PRO A 99 -10.17 10.45 -6.22
C PRO A 99 -10.75 9.55 -7.32
N GLN A 100 -9.91 9.17 -8.29
CA GLN A 100 -10.27 8.26 -9.38
C GLN A 100 -9.31 7.09 -9.43
N GLN A 101 -9.79 5.96 -9.94
CA GLN A 101 -8.98 4.77 -10.12
C GLN A 101 -7.77 5.03 -11.04
N GLN A 102 -6.61 4.57 -10.62
CA GLN A 102 -5.42 4.51 -11.45
C GLN A 102 -5.49 3.24 -12.32
N MET A 103 -6.13 3.34 -13.48
CA MET A 103 -6.43 2.19 -14.34
C MET A 103 -5.28 1.86 -15.30
N LYS A 104 -5.11 0.58 -15.59
CA LYS A 104 -4.38 0.12 -16.78
C LYS A 104 -5.24 0.29 -18.04
N SER A 105 -4.60 0.34 -19.19
CA SER A 105 -5.31 0.28 -20.47
C SER A 105 -6.18 -1.00 -20.57
N TYR A 106 -7.18 -0.97 -21.41
CA TYR A 106 -8.04 -2.15 -21.64
C TYR A 106 -7.22 -3.38 -22.04
N ASP A 107 -6.25 -3.22 -22.95
CA ASP A 107 -5.42 -4.31 -23.45
C ASP A 107 -4.49 -4.85 -22.37
N ASP A 108 -3.89 -3.98 -21.55
CA ASP A 108 -3.07 -4.39 -20.40
C ASP A 108 -3.91 -5.16 -19.37
N CYS A 109 -5.10 -4.68 -19.05
CA CYS A 109 -5.99 -5.38 -18.13
C CYS A 109 -6.42 -6.75 -18.65
N LYS A 110 -6.76 -6.85 -19.94
CA LYS A 110 -7.05 -8.13 -20.58
C LYS A 110 -5.86 -9.09 -20.51
N LEU A 111 -4.64 -8.59 -20.76
CA LEU A 111 -3.41 -9.36 -20.64
C LEU A 111 -3.16 -9.82 -19.20
N ILE A 112 -3.32 -8.95 -18.19
CA ILE A 112 -3.21 -9.27 -16.78
C ILE A 112 -4.16 -10.43 -16.44
N LYS A 113 -5.44 -10.29 -16.79
CA LYS A 113 -6.47 -11.31 -16.50
C LYS A 113 -6.19 -12.65 -17.19
N SER A 114 -5.71 -12.65 -18.43
CA SER A 114 -5.35 -13.87 -19.15
C SER A 114 -4.22 -14.66 -18.50
N LYS A 115 -3.37 -13.99 -17.71
CA LYS A 115 -2.29 -14.58 -16.92
C LYS A 115 -2.69 -14.92 -15.47
N GLY A 116 -3.98 -14.74 -15.14
CA GLY A 116 -4.53 -15.01 -13.80
C GLY A 116 -4.15 -13.94 -12.76
N GLY A 117 -3.91 -12.70 -13.19
CA GLY A 117 -3.84 -11.54 -12.32
C GLY A 117 -5.22 -10.88 -12.15
N HIS A 118 -5.44 -10.21 -11.04
CA HIS A 118 -6.73 -9.59 -10.71
C HIS A 118 -6.66 -8.06 -10.60
N LEU A 119 -5.49 -7.48 -10.30
CA LEU A 119 -5.34 -6.05 -10.11
C LEU A 119 -5.22 -5.32 -11.45
N CYS A 120 -6.30 -4.69 -11.90
CA CYS A 120 -6.32 -3.83 -13.10
C CYS A 120 -6.30 -2.33 -12.78
N SER A 121 -6.65 -1.97 -11.55
CA SER A 121 -6.65 -0.59 -11.07
C SER A 121 -6.37 -0.52 -9.58
N TYR A 122 -5.91 0.63 -9.09
CA TYR A 122 -5.81 0.88 -7.66
C TYR A 122 -6.31 2.29 -7.31
N GLN A 123 -6.81 2.44 -6.10
CA GLN A 123 -7.36 3.68 -5.56
C GLN A 123 -6.44 4.30 -4.50
N GLY A 124 -5.44 3.56 -4.07
CA GLY A 124 -4.47 4.06 -3.11
C GLY A 124 -3.21 3.21 -3.01
N VAL A 125 -2.16 3.82 -2.48
CA VAL A 125 -0.91 3.15 -2.12
C VAL A 125 -0.37 3.72 -0.81
N PHE A 126 0.11 2.85 0.08
CA PHE A 126 0.61 3.25 1.38
C PHE A 126 1.52 2.19 1.98
N TYR A 127 2.24 2.58 3.03
CA TYR A 127 2.96 1.66 3.88
C TYR A 127 2.20 1.46 5.19
N ILE A 128 2.20 0.24 5.69
CA ILE A 128 1.71 -0.12 7.02
C ILE A 128 2.93 -0.37 7.90
N ASP A 129 3.08 0.40 8.96
CA ASP A 129 3.99 0.14 10.05
C ASP A 129 3.21 -0.59 11.14
N VAL A 130 3.54 -1.85 11.39
CA VAL A 130 2.76 -2.73 12.26
C VAL A 130 3.02 -2.52 13.74
N ASN A 131 4.11 -1.84 14.10
CA ASN A 131 4.52 -1.62 15.49
C ASN A 131 4.74 -0.15 15.85
N GLY A 132 4.50 0.75 14.90
CA GLY A 132 4.56 2.19 15.07
C GLY A 132 5.97 2.73 15.33
N ASP A 133 6.13 3.53 16.38
CA ASP A 133 7.41 4.14 16.72
C ASP A 133 8.48 3.17 17.23
N LYS A 134 8.13 1.91 17.44
CA LYS A 134 9.07 0.90 17.93
C LYS A 134 10.03 0.50 16.80
N ARG A 135 11.31 0.39 17.15
CA ARG A 135 12.33 -0.08 16.19
C ARG A 135 12.08 -1.53 15.78
N PRO A 136 12.54 -1.95 14.60
CA PRO A 136 13.61 -1.36 13.79
C PRO A 136 13.21 -0.29 12.77
N ASN A 137 11.94 -0.01 12.49
CA ASN A 137 11.45 0.90 11.44
C ASN A 137 12.11 0.62 10.08
N LYS A 138 11.97 -0.60 9.62
CA LYS A 138 12.56 -1.10 8.37
C LYS A 138 11.52 -1.67 7.43
N ALA A 139 11.57 -1.20 6.19
CA ALA A 139 10.79 -1.82 5.12
C ALA A 139 11.11 -3.32 5.03
N GLY A 140 10.05 -4.13 5.03
CA GLY A 140 10.16 -5.59 5.00
C GLY A 140 10.33 -6.27 6.34
N ARG A 141 10.46 -5.53 7.46
CA ARG A 141 10.45 -6.11 8.81
C ARG A 141 9.22 -5.73 9.61
N ASP A 142 8.94 -4.46 9.69
CA ASP A 142 7.79 -3.88 10.39
C ASP A 142 7.02 -2.89 9.52
N ILE A 143 7.59 -2.48 8.38
CA ILE A 143 6.97 -1.58 7.42
C ILE A 143 6.76 -2.31 6.09
N PHE A 144 5.51 -2.38 5.64
CA PHE A 144 5.09 -3.12 4.46
C PHE A 144 4.26 -2.27 3.52
N ARG A 145 4.51 -2.36 2.21
CA ARG A 145 3.80 -1.59 1.19
C ARG A 145 2.62 -2.37 0.63
N PHE A 146 1.48 -1.66 0.47
CA PHE A 146 0.25 -2.21 -0.10
C PHE A 146 -0.36 -1.28 -1.13
N TYR A 147 -1.07 -1.88 -2.07
CA TYR A 147 -1.97 -1.23 -3.01
C TYR A 147 -3.40 -1.50 -2.59
N LEU A 148 -4.23 -0.45 -2.60
CA LEU A 148 -5.67 -0.54 -2.37
C LEU A 148 -6.37 -0.53 -3.71
N SER A 149 -7.07 -1.60 -4.06
CA SER A 149 -7.88 -1.66 -5.27
C SER A 149 -9.17 -0.85 -5.14
N ALA A 150 -9.82 -0.60 -6.27
CA ALA A 150 -11.05 0.17 -6.30
C ALA A 150 -12.22 -0.54 -5.58
N ASP A 151 -12.20 -1.87 -5.52
CA ASP A 151 -13.16 -2.71 -4.81
C ASP A 151 -12.82 -2.94 -3.32
N GLY A 152 -11.85 -2.19 -2.79
CA GLY A 152 -11.52 -2.17 -1.36
C GLY A 152 -10.53 -3.22 -0.88
N HIS A 153 -10.01 -4.07 -1.77
CA HIS A 153 -9.04 -5.11 -1.40
C HIS A 153 -7.60 -4.59 -1.33
N LEU A 154 -6.81 -5.19 -0.44
CA LEU A 154 -5.40 -4.87 -0.26
C LEU A 154 -4.50 -5.90 -0.96
N TYR A 155 -3.65 -5.40 -1.83
CA TYR A 155 -2.65 -6.19 -2.55
C TYR A 155 -1.25 -5.85 -2.06
N PRO A 156 -0.50 -6.82 -1.50
CA PRO A 156 0.86 -6.58 -1.05
C PRO A 156 1.79 -6.27 -2.22
N ASP A 157 2.66 -5.27 -2.07
CA ASP A 157 3.73 -5.04 -3.05
C ASP A 157 4.63 -6.30 -3.11
N GLY A 158 5.09 -6.63 -4.31
CA GLY A 158 5.78 -7.88 -4.58
C GLY A 158 4.86 -9.09 -4.76
N GLY A 159 3.56 -8.96 -4.58
CA GLY A 159 2.58 -10.00 -4.92
C GLY A 159 2.41 -10.16 -6.43
N LYS A 160 1.86 -11.31 -6.83
CA LYS A 160 1.61 -11.66 -8.24
C LYS A 160 0.79 -10.58 -8.95
N ASP A 161 -0.28 -10.12 -8.32
CA ASP A 161 -1.20 -9.14 -8.90
C ASP A 161 -0.54 -7.78 -9.12
N VAL A 162 0.21 -7.27 -8.11
CA VAL A 162 0.96 -6.02 -8.22
C VAL A 162 2.06 -6.14 -9.27
N SER A 163 2.74 -7.30 -9.36
CA SER A 163 3.74 -7.55 -10.39
C SER A 163 3.15 -7.46 -11.79
N PHE A 164 2.00 -8.08 -12.05
CA PHE A 164 1.30 -7.94 -13.31
C PHE A 164 0.80 -6.52 -13.57
N TYR A 165 0.31 -5.84 -12.53
CA TYR A 165 -0.08 -4.44 -12.67
C TYR A 165 1.11 -3.57 -13.09
N GLN A 166 2.28 -3.75 -12.46
CA GLN A 166 3.49 -2.99 -12.78
C GLN A 166 4.04 -3.34 -14.17
N ASN A 167 4.01 -4.63 -14.53
CA ASN A 167 4.48 -5.14 -15.81
C ASN A 167 3.50 -6.18 -16.40
N PRO A 168 2.48 -5.76 -17.19
CA PRO A 168 1.49 -6.66 -17.77
C PRO A 168 2.09 -7.74 -18.67
N GLY A 169 3.21 -7.44 -19.33
CA GLY A 169 3.97 -8.39 -20.15
C GLY A 169 4.78 -9.41 -19.36
N GLY A 170 4.99 -9.19 -18.07
CA GLY A 170 5.81 -10.01 -17.17
C GLY A 170 5.25 -11.39 -16.91
N ASN A 171 5.93 -12.12 -16.02
CA ASN A 171 5.59 -13.52 -15.68
C ASN A 171 4.91 -13.64 -14.29
N GLY A 172 4.66 -12.53 -13.59
CA GLY A 172 3.93 -12.46 -12.33
C GLY A 172 4.65 -13.14 -11.16
N LYS A 173 5.97 -13.26 -11.22
CA LYS A 173 6.75 -13.87 -10.13
C LYS A 173 6.85 -12.98 -8.89
N GLY A 174 6.41 -11.72 -8.99
CA GLY A 174 6.35 -10.78 -7.89
C GLY A 174 7.71 -10.48 -7.28
N TRP A 175 7.85 -10.63 -5.96
CA TRP A 175 9.09 -10.36 -5.24
C TRP A 175 10.27 -11.25 -5.69
N ARG A 176 10.00 -12.35 -6.41
CA ARG A 176 11.00 -13.25 -6.98
C ARG A 176 11.61 -12.76 -8.30
N GLU A 177 10.97 -11.80 -8.99
CA GLU A 177 11.49 -11.25 -10.25
C GLU A 177 12.67 -10.31 -10.03
N THR A 178 12.66 -9.64 -8.90
CA THR A 178 13.66 -8.62 -8.56
C THR A 178 14.13 -8.86 -7.13
N SER A 179 15.32 -9.44 -7.00
CA SER A 179 15.93 -9.75 -5.70
C SER A 179 16.06 -8.53 -4.77
N TYR A 180 16.01 -7.31 -5.34
CA TYR A 180 16.06 -6.09 -4.55
C TYR A 180 14.79 -5.82 -3.74
N GLN A 181 13.66 -6.46 -4.06
CA GLN A 181 12.40 -6.23 -3.33
C GLN A 181 12.34 -6.98 -2.00
N CYS A 182 12.67 -8.27 -1.97
CA CYS A 182 12.71 -9.05 -0.72
C CYS A 182 13.73 -10.21 -0.75
N GLY A 183 14.76 -10.14 -1.55
CA GLY A 183 15.76 -11.20 -1.68
C GLY A 183 15.27 -12.45 -2.44
N ASP A 184 16.08 -13.48 -2.49
CA ASP A 184 15.75 -14.76 -3.12
C ASP A 184 15.25 -15.79 -2.11
N VAL A 185 14.43 -16.74 -2.58
CA VAL A 185 13.97 -17.86 -1.76
C VAL A 185 15.17 -18.68 -1.27
N GLY A 186 15.17 -18.99 0.01
CA GLY A 186 16.19 -19.84 0.62
C GLY A 186 17.59 -19.21 0.74
N LYS A 187 17.70 -17.90 0.44
CA LYS A 187 18.96 -17.17 0.65
C LYS A 187 18.80 -16.09 1.70
N PRO A 188 19.73 -15.98 2.66
CA PRO A 188 19.74 -14.89 3.62
C PRO A 188 19.82 -13.54 2.92
N ILE A 189 19.02 -12.60 3.34
CA ILE A 189 18.99 -11.21 2.78
C ILE A 189 20.37 -10.53 2.86
N ASN A 190 21.18 -10.87 3.85
CA ASN A 190 22.53 -10.31 4.04
C ASN A 190 23.47 -10.52 2.84
N ASN A 191 23.17 -11.44 1.94
CA ASN A 191 23.94 -11.67 0.72
C ASN A 191 23.67 -10.66 -0.38
N PHE A 192 22.69 -9.78 -0.21
CA PHE A 192 22.31 -8.78 -1.22
C PHE A 192 22.80 -7.39 -0.83
N LYS A 193 23.41 -6.69 -1.78
CA LYS A 193 23.95 -5.32 -1.54
C LYS A 193 22.88 -4.25 -1.34
N SER A 194 21.66 -4.49 -1.85
CA SER A 194 20.55 -3.56 -1.74
C SER A 194 19.22 -4.29 -1.87
N VAL A 195 18.49 -4.43 -0.77
CA VAL A 195 17.12 -4.94 -0.74
C VAL A 195 16.22 -3.87 -0.15
N THR A 196 15.22 -3.43 -0.91
CA THR A 196 14.31 -2.35 -0.45
C THR A 196 13.37 -2.81 0.65
N GLY A 197 12.96 -4.08 0.62
CA GLY A 197 11.96 -4.65 1.52
C GLY A 197 10.52 -4.44 1.08
N ASN A 198 10.28 -3.70 -0.02
CA ASN A 198 8.90 -3.42 -0.46
C ASN A 198 8.10 -4.68 -0.79
N GLY A 199 8.74 -5.68 -1.38
CA GLY A 199 8.10 -6.95 -1.74
C GLY A 199 7.96 -7.96 -0.60
N CYS A 200 8.44 -7.66 0.60
CA CYS A 200 8.49 -8.64 1.69
C CYS A 200 7.11 -8.98 2.26
N ALA A 201 6.13 -8.09 2.16
CA ALA A 201 4.76 -8.41 2.55
C ALA A 201 4.24 -9.64 1.81
N ALA A 202 4.43 -9.69 0.48
CA ALA A 202 4.02 -10.84 -0.32
C ALA A 202 4.78 -12.11 0.06
N ARG A 203 6.09 -12.02 0.29
CA ARG A 203 6.92 -13.16 0.72
C ARG A 203 6.45 -13.74 2.05
N ILE A 204 6.17 -12.89 3.05
CA ILE A 204 5.66 -13.32 4.36
C ILE A 204 4.30 -14.00 4.23
N ILE A 205 3.38 -13.42 3.44
CA ILE A 205 2.05 -13.98 3.22
C ILE A 205 2.15 -15.36 2.55
N GLU A 206 2.95 -15.48 1.50
CA GLU A 206 3.17 -16.75 0.78
C GLU A 206 3.82 -17.82 1.65
N ASN A 207 4.66 -17.44 2.62
CA ASN A 207 5.29 -18.36 3.58
C ASN A 207 4.44 -18.61 4.83
N GLY A 208 3.13 -18.39 4.78
CA GLY A 208 2.23 -18.64 5.91
C GLY A 208 2.51 -17.73 7.11
N TRP A 209 2.84 -16.47 6.87
CA TRP A 209 3.15 -15.45 7.87
C TRP A 209 4.48 -15.65 8.62
N ASN A 210 5.39 -16.42 8.07
CA ASN A 210 6.74 -16.62 8.61
C ASN A 210 7.77 -15.74 7.90
N MET A 211 8.60 -15.06 8.67
CA MET A 211 9.79 -14.35 8.15
C MET A 211 10.93 -15.38 8.03
N ASP A 212 11.31 -15.68 6.80
CA ASP A 212 12.38 -16.65 6.46
C ASP A 212 13.69 -15.98 6.02
N TYR A 213 13.88 -14.70 6.42
CA TYR A 213 15.00 -13.85 5.97
C TYR A 213 15.57 -12.94 7.06
#